data_13dfeca9e04c04e60d137946a27b4c39
#
_entry.id   13dfeca9e04c04e60d137946a27b4c39
#
_cell.length_a   1.000
_cell.length_b   1.000
_cell.length_c   1.000
_cell.angle_alpha   90.00
_cell.angle_beta   90.00
_cell.angle_gamma   90.00
#
_symmetry.space_group_name_H-M   'P 1'
#
loop_
_entity.id
_entity.type
_entity.pdbx_description
1 polymer ?
#
loop_
_entity_poly.entity_id
_entity_poly.type
_entity_poly.pdbx_seq_one_letter_code
_entity_poly.pdbx_strand_id
1 'polypeptide(L)'
;MTDAIWNQGYTQNRELSWLEFNARVLAEAEDETVPLLERFKFLAIFTSNLDEFFMIRVGSLTDMAALEPNRRDTKSGLTAEEQLSRIYAAVEPLYARRDAAFRDVDARLAQEDLCRTSMDELDSSERKYIKRYFNTMIAPVLSPQVVDSHHPFPHLEGKVLHIAVLLSHKKNERLGLIPVPASLPPITFLPNDKRRYLMTEDILLAFADSIFEMYDVLEKTVFCVTRNADVPLDDEPFGSEQVDLRKKMERMLRQRRRMAIVRVELSRPVSSHFKECLHKRFEVTDEQIFLSRSAPLRMSYAFSLGDYLSDGRRSRLSDPPFIPQQPAMLPAGQSLLKTALQRDVLLSYPYESMEPFLQMIREAANDPPVLSVRITIYRLASKAKLVEYLCAAAENGKDVTVLIELRARFDEQNNIDWSERLEEAGCKIIYGFEDYKVHSKICLITRRERGGVRYITQVGTGNYNEKTARQYTDVSLVTSSESIGMDAAQFFNNMAMSNLNGRYNRLLVAPTSLKNNILSLMDGEIAKGSDGYILLKFNSLTDIDMIEKLHEASCAGVTVEMIIRGICCAPPASHPPPADRPDRKSVV
;
A
#
# COMPACT_ATOMS: atom_id res chain seq x y z
N MET A 1 29.96 -23.45 -16.15
CA MET A 1 29.35 -22.49 -15.23
C MET A 1 28.48 -21.61 -16.09
N THR A 2 27.18 -21.72 -16.01
CA THR A 2 26.26 -20.78 -16.66
C THR A 2 26.54 -19.41 -16.09
N ASP A 3 26.84 -18.44 -16.97
CA ASP A 3 27.02 -17.04 -16.55
C ASP A 3 25.82 -16.60 -15.73
N ALA A 4 26.09 -15.91 -14.62
CA ALA A 4 25.03 -15.44 -13.75
C ALA A 4 24.07 -14.54 -14.54
N ILE A 5 22.77 -14.69 -14.35
CA ILE A 5 21.72 -14.07 -15.15
C ILE A 5 21.85 -12.54 -15.26
N TRP A 6 22.34 -11.87 -14.21
CA TRP A 6 22.57 -10.41 -14.22
C TRP A 6 23.68 -9.96 -15.18
N ASN A 7 24.55 -10.87 -15.63
CA ASN A 7 25.58 -10.56 -16.63
C ASN A 7 25.04 -10.57 -18.07
N GLN A 8 23.83 -11.04 -18.27
CA GLN A 8 23.21 -11.16 -19.61
C GLN A 8 22.46 -9.89 -20.04
N GLY A 9 22.25 -8.92 -19.13
CA GLY A 9 21.74 -7.59 -19.46
C GLY A 9 20.23 -7.46 -19.63
N TYR A 10 19.45 -8.55 -19.45
CA TYR A 10 17.98 -8.52 -19.56
C TYR A 10 17.26 -8.57 -18.21
N THR A 11 17.98 -8.31 -17.12
CA THR A 11 17.39 -8.17 -15.79
C THR A 11 17.87 -6.89 -15.12
N GLN A 12 17.07 -6.35 -14.22
CA GLN A 12 17.39 -5.17 -13.44
C GLN A 12 16.98 -5.33 -11.96
N ASN A 13 17.53 -4.44 -11.11
CA ASN A 13 17.24 -4.43 -9.69
C ASN A 13 15.77 -4.12 -9.43
N ARG A 14 15.17 -4.90 -8.57
CA ARG A 14 13.76 -4.82 -8.19
C ARG A 14 13.41 -3.49 -7.52
N GLU A 15 14.26 -3.00 -6.62
CA GLU A 15 13.97 -1.82 -5.81
C GLU A 15 14.13 -0.53 -6.61
N LEU A 16 15.12 -0.50 -7.50
CA LEU A 16 15.29 0.63 -8.43
C LEU A 16 14.13 0.69 -9.43
N SER A 17 13.68 -0.46 -9.95
CA SER A 17 12.46 -0.52 -10.78
C SER A 17 11.21 -0.01 -10.03
N TRP A 18 11.10 -0.27 -8.72
CA TRP A 18 9.99 0.26 -7.93
C TRP A 18 10.05 1.80 -7.79
N LEU A 19 11.25 2.36 -7.66
CA LEU A 19 11.42 3.82 -7.63
C LEU A 19 10.99 4.48 -8.94
N GLU A 20 11.28 3.84 -10.09
CA GLU A 20 10.78 4.28 -11.40
C GLU A 20 9.24 4.25 -11.49
N PHE A 21 8.60 3.22 -10.91
CA PHE A 21 7.15 3.22 -10.79
C PHE A 21 6.64 4.41 -9.96
N ASN A 22 7.24 4.68 -8.79
CA ASN A 22 6.81 5.80 -7.96
C ASN A 22 7.15 7.17 -8.60
N ALA A 23 8.18 7.24 -9.44
CA ALA A 23 8.47 8.40 -10.26
C ALA A 23 7.38 8.69 -11.31
N ARG A 24 6.73 7.63 -11.87
CA ARG A 24 5.55 7.79 -12.73
C ARG A 24 4.33 8.30 -11.97
N VAL A 25 4.13 7.86 -10.70
CA VAL A 25 3.09 8.42 -9.82
C VAL A 25 3.31 9.92 -9.59
N LEU A 26 4.58 10.34 -9.42
CA LEU A 26 4.92 11.76 -9.29
C LEU A 26 4.68 12.52 -10.60
N ALA A 27 4.92 11.90 -11.76
CA ALA A 27 4.67 12.51 -13.06
C ALA A 27 3.20 12.90 -13.27
N GLU A 28 2.24 12.18 -12.70
CA GLU A 28 0.82 12.58 -12.71
C GLU A 28 0.58 13.90 -11.94
N ALA A 29 1.36 14.16 -10.89
CA ALA A 29 1.31 15.45 -10.19
C ALA A 29 1.98 16.58 -10.98
N GLU A 30 2.93 16.26 -11.86
CA GLU A 30 3.64 17.20 -12.73
C GLU A 30 2.84 17.53 -14.00
N ASP A 31 1.94 16.64 -14.45
CA ASP A 31 1.15 16.79 -15.67
C ASP A 31 0.03 17.83 -15.50
N GLU A 32 0.10 18.93 -16.24
CA GLU A 32 -0.87 20.03 -16.19
C GLU A 32 -2.24 19.66 -16.77
N THR A 33 -2.36 18.56 -17.50
CA THR A 33 -3.65 18.06 -18.03
C THR A 33 -4.46 17.34 -16.96
N VAL A 34 -3.83 16.92 -15.86
CA VAL A 34 -4.51 16.31 -14.71
C VAL A 34 -5.18 17.40 -13.86
N PRO A 35 -6.44 17.23 -13.42
CA PRO A 35 -7.12 18.20 -12.58
C PRO A 35 -6.34 18.52 -11.29
N LEU A 36 -6.39 19.78 -10.86
CA LEU A 36 -5.50 20.31 -9.83
C LEU A 36 -5.58 19.56 -8.47
N LEU A 37 -6.79 19.19 -8.02
CA LEU A 37 -6.94 18.42 -6.79
C LEU A 37 -6.45 16.98 -6.95
N GLU A 38 -6.53 16.40 -8.15
CA GLU A 38 -5.95 15.08 -8.41
C GLU A 38 -4.43 15.13 -8.41
N ARG A 39 -3.81 16.14 -9.05
CA ARG A 39 -2.37 16.39 -8.94
C ARG A 39 -1.91 16.47 -7.49
N PHE A 40 -2.68 17.15 -6.65
CA PHE A 40 -2.40 17.28 -5.22
C PHE A 40 -2.49 15.92 -4.48
N LYS A 41 -3.48 15.10 -4.83
CA LYS A 41 -3.60 13.72 -4.30
C LYS A 41 -2.44 12.85 -4.75
N PHE A 42 -1.96 12.99 -6.00
CA PHE A 42 -0.80 12.23 -6.50
C PHE A 42 0.48 12.55 -5.72
N LEU A 43 0.70 13.79 -5.28
CA LEU A 43 1.79 14.14 -4.35
C LEU A 43 1.67 13.39 -3.01
N ALA A 44 0.46 13.27 -2.49
CA ALA A 44 0.20 12.52 -1.27
C ALA A 44 0.40 11.00 -1.46
N ILE A 45 -0.03 10.46 -2.60
CA ILE A 45 0.17 9.04 -2.96
C ILE A 45 1.65 8.74 -3.12
N PHE A 46 2.40 9.58 -3.87
CA PHE A 46 3.85 9.45 -4.00
C PHE A 46 4.55 9.39 -2.65
N THR A 47 4.21 10.32 -1.73
CA THR A 47 4.80 10.39 -0.40
C THR A 47 4.46 9.13 0.43
N SER A 48 3.21 8.71 0.42
CA SER A 48 2.76 7.50 1.14
C SER A 48 3.39 6.22 0.59
N ASN A 49 3.51 6.10 -0.74
CA ASN A 49 4.18 4.98 -1.38
C ASN A 49 5.66 4.91 -0.96
N LEU A 50 6.34 6.06 -0.93
CA LEU A 50 7.74 6.14 -0.52
C LEU A 50 7.90 5.75 0.97
N ASP A 51 6.98 6.16 1.84
CA ASP A 51 6.94 5.73 3.23
C ASP A 51 6.88 4.21 3.34
N GLU A 52 5.96 3.56 2.62
CA GLU A 52 5.81 2.11 2.63
C GLU A 52 7.06 1.40 2.10
N PHE A 53 7.65 1.92 1.02
CA PHE A 53 8.88 1.40 0.45
C PHE A 53 10.04 1.40 1.47
N PHE A 54 10.24 2.52 2.17
CA PHE A 54 11.27 2.62 3.20
C PHE A 54 10.98 1.69 4.38
N MET A 55 9.76 1.64 4.85
CA MET A 55 9.37 0.79 5.98
C MET A 55 9.63 -0.69 5.71
N ILE A 56 9.39 -1.16 4.49
CA ILE A 56 9.38 -2.58 4.17
C ILE A 56 10.64 -2.97 3.38
N ARG A 57 10.91 -2.29 2.26
CA ARG A 57 11.99 -2.73 1.35
C ARG A 57 13.36 -2.28 1.80
N VAL A 58 13.48 -1.00 2.15
CA VAL A 58 14.73 -0.48 2.72
C VAL A 58 14.99 -1.10 4.09
N GLY A 59 13.94 -1.29 4.90
CA GLY A 59 14.04 -2.01 6.17
C GLY A 59 14.59 -3.42 6.00
N SER A 60 14.00 -4.23 5.13
CA SER A 60 14.46 -5.60 4.83
C SER A 60 15.90 -5.63 4.31
N LEU A 61 16.28 -4.69 3.42
CA LEU A 61 17.66 -4.59 2.93
C LEU A 61 18.65 -4.18 4.03
N THR A 62 18.23 -3.33 4.97
CA THR A 62 19.05 -2.93 6.11
C THR A 62 19.38 -4.14 7.02
N ASP A 63 18.36 -4.96 7.30
CA ASP A 63 18.55 -6.20 8.05
C ASP A 63 19.44 -7.19 7.29
N MET A 64 19.22 -7.34 5.97
CA MET A 64 20.03 -8.22 5.13
C MET A 64 21.48 -7.77 5.05
N ALA A 65 21.77 -6.47 4.98
CA ALA A 65 23.13 -5.94 4.99
C ALA A 65 23.87 -6.28 6.29
N ALA A 66 23.16 -6.30 7.42
CA ALA A 66 23.73 -6.65 8.72
C ALA A 66 23.93 -8.17 8.89
N LEU A 67 22.97 -8.98 8.44
CA LEU A 67 22.96 -10.44 8.67
C LEU A 67 23.72 -11.22 7.58
N GLU A 68 23.62 -10.81 6.32
CA GLU A 68 24.15 -11.50 5.14
C GLU A 68 24.91 -10.53 4.20
N PRO A 69 26.00 -9.89 4.64
CA PRO A 69 26.62 -8.77 3.90
C PRO A 69 27.14 -9.15 2.51
N ASN A 70 27.49 -10.42 2.29
CA ASN A 70 28.03 -10.92 1.02
C ASN A 70 26.96 -11.51 0.08
N ARG A 71 25.71 -11.59 0.52
CA ARG A 71 24.62 -12.12 -0.31
C ARG A 71 24.31 -11.14 -1.45
N ARG A 72 24.29 -11.68 -2.67
CA ARG A 72 23.98 -10.91 -3.88
C ARG A 72 22.55 -11.14 -4.35
N ASP A 73 21.92 -10.08 -4.79
CA ASP A 73 20.62 -10.16 -5.47
C ASP A 73 20.74 -10.92 -6.79
N THR A 74 19.83 -11.85 -7.02
CA THR A 74 19.88 -12.78 -8.17
C THR A 74 19.64 -12.11 -9.52
N LYS A 75 19.10 -10.88 -9.55
CA LYS A 75 18.74 -10.15 -10.76
C LYS A 75 19.71 -9.04 -11.12
N SER A 76 20.36 -8.43 -10.14
CA SER A 76 21.27 -7.30 -10.33
C SER A 76 22.71 -7.58 -9.90
N GLY A 77 22.96 -8.69 -9.19
CA GLY A 77 24.28 -9.03 -8.64
C GLY A 77 24.76 -8.12 -7.51
N LEU A 78 23.94 -7.14 -7.08
CA LEU A 78 24.30 -6.18 -6.04
C LEU A 78 24.17 -6.79 -4.65
N THR A 79 25.06 -6.42 -3.73
CA THR A 79 24.87 -6.69 -2.31
C THR A 79 23.76 -5.82 -1.72
N ALA A 80 23.30 -6.13 -0.51
CA ALA A 80 22.27 -5.31 0.15
C ALA A 80 22.76 -3.87 0.39
N GLU A 81 24.02 -3.68 0.77
CA GLU A 81 24.64 -2.37 0.98
C GLU A 81 24.74 -1.57 -0.33
N GLU A 82 25.19 -2.21 -1.43
CA GLU A 82 25.22 -1.59 -2.74
C GLU A 82 23.82 -1.18 -3.24
N GLN A 83 22.79 -1.99 -2.93
CA GLN A 83 21.40 -1.65 -3.24
C GLN A 83 20.92 -0.44 -2.42
N LEU A 84 21.20 -0.40 -1.11
CA LEU A 84 20.83 0.71 -0.24
C LEU A 84 21.44 2.03 -0.72
N SER A 85 22.75 2.06 -1.00
CA SER A 85 23.42 3.26 -1.51
C SER A 85 22.80 3.76 -2.83
N ARG A 86 22.52 2.85 -3.77
CA ARG A 86 21.85 3.21 -5.03
C ARG A 86 20.41 3.70 -4.83
N ILE A 87 19.68 3.12 -3.87
CA ILE A 87 18.32 3.55 -3.51
C ILE A 87 18.35 4.98 -2.96
N TYR A 88 19.22 5.27 -1.99
CA TYR A 88 19.31 6.61 -1.42
C TYR A 88 19.68 7.65 -2.48
N ALA A 89 20.65 7.35 -3.33
CA ALA A 89 21.03 8.22 -4.44
C ALA A 89 19.89 8.44 -5.46
N ALA A 90 19.07 7.41 -5.74
CA ALA A 90 17.93 7.52 -6.66
C ALA A 90 16.73 8.26 -6.05
N VAL A 91 16.58 8.26 -4.74
CA VAL A 91 15.49 8.94 -4.04
C VAL A 91 15.73 10.46 -3.93
N GLU A 92 16.98 10.92 -3.78
CA GLU A 92 17.31 12.33 -3.60
C GLU A 92 16.71 13.25 -4.69
N PRO A 93 16.87 12.96 -6.02
CA PRO A 93 16.24 13.78 -7.05
C PRO A 93 14.72 13.75 -7.04
N LEU A 94 14.09 12.68 -6.52
CA LEU A 94 12.63 12.60 -6.41
C LEU A 94 12.08 13.57 -5.37
N TYR A 95 12.82 13.85 -4.28
CA TYR A 95 12.45 14.90 -3.34
C TYR A 95 12.46 16.28 -4.00
N ALA A 96 13.48 16.58 -4.79
CA ALA A 96 13.55 17.85 -5.51
C ALA A 96 12.39 18.04 -6.51
N ARG A 97 12.04 16.96 -7.26
CA ARG A 97 10.88 16.94 -8.16
C ARG A 97 9.57 17.13 -7.40
N ARG A 98 9.36 16.38 -6.31
CA ARG A 98 8.17 16.51 -5.45
C ARG A 98 8.00 17.94 -4.94
N ASP A 99 9.09 18.55 -4.45
CA ASP A 99 9.07 19.93 -3.96
C ASP A 99 8.74 20.95 -5.06
N ALA A 100 9.22 20.72 -6.28
CA ALA A 100 8.91 21.57 -7.42
C ALA A 100 7.43 21.44 -7.82
N ALA A 101 6.93 20.22 -7.96
CA ALA A 101 5.53 19.94 -8.27
C ALA A 101 4.59 20.48 -7.18
N PHE A 102 4.98 20.34 -5.90
CA PHE A 102 4.21 20.89 -4.78
C PHE A 102 4.10 22.42 -4.87
N ARG A 103 5.20 23.15 -5.14
CA ARG A 103 5.15 24.61 -5.29
C ARG A 103 4.21 25.06 -6.41
N ASP A 104 4.22 24.38 -7.55
CA ASP A 104 3.31 24.70 -8.65
C ASP A 104 1.85 24.45 -8.25
N VAL A 105 1.55 23.28 -7.69
CA VAL A 105 0.19 22.93 -7.25
C VAL A 105 -0.30 23.88 -6.15
N ASP A 106 0.53 24.19 -5.14
CA ASP A 106 0.18 25.08 -4.03
C ASP A 106 -0.11 26.52 -4.51
N ALA A 107 0.71 27.03 -5.44
CA ALA A 107 0.49 28.34 -6.05
C ALA A 107 -0.81 28.41 -6.87
N ARG A 108 -1.18 27.33 -7.58
CA ARG A 108 -2.45 27.25 -8.33
C ARG A 108 -3.65 27.07 -7.39
N LEU A 109 -3.52 26.30 -6.31
CA LEU A 109 -4.57 26.16 -5.28
C LEU A 109 -4.86 27.50 -4.60
N ALA A 110 -3.85 28.32 -4.36
CA ALA A 110 -4.04 29.68 -3.82
C ALA A 110 -4.90 30.57 -4.72
N GLN A 111 -4.82 30.39 -6.05
CA GLN A 111 -5.68 31.10 -7.02
C GLN A 111 -7.13 30.59 -7.01
N GLU A 112 -7.35 29.36 -6.50
CA GLU A 112 -8.65 28.72 -6.36
C GLU A 112 -9.23 28.81 -4.94
N ASP A 113 -8.81 29.82 -4.17
CA ASP A 113 -9.26 30.05 -2.80
C ASP A 113 -8.87 28.96 -1.78
N LEU A 114 -7.75 28.27 -1.98
CA LEU A 114 -7.12 27.35 -1.02
C LEU A 114 -5.66 27.76 -0.82
N CYS A 115 -5.45 28.78 -0.03
CA CYS A 115 -4.14 29.40 0.15
C CYS A 115 -3.47 28.92 1.45
N ARG A 116 -2.40 28.15 1.30
CA ARG A 116 -1.49 27.90 2.42
C ARG A 116 -0.76 29.20 2.76
N THR A 117 -0.73 29.56 4.04
CA THR A 117 -0.04 30.75 4.51
C THR A 117 0.98 30.40 5.59
N SER A 118 1.95 31.28 5.79
CA SER A 118 2.96 31.18 6.85
C SER A 118 2.62 32.06 8.05
N MET A 119 3.27 31.81 9.19
CA MET A 119 3.12 32.63 10.39
C MET A 119 3.59 34.08 10.17
N ASP A 120 4.51 34.32 9.24
CA ASP A 120 5.05 35.65 8.95
C ASP A 120 4.09 36.52 8.13
N GLU A 121 3.20 35.89 7.36
CA GLU A 121 2.20 36.54 6.51
C GLU A 121 0.89 36.88 7.24
N LEU A 122 0.79 36.55 8.53
CA LEU A 122 -0.39 36.83 9.32
C LEU A 122 -0.44 38.30 9.74
N ASP A 123 -1.63 38.90 9.69
CA ASP A 123 -1.89 40.19 10.26
C ASP A 123 -1.96 40.12 11.80
N SER A 124 -2.09 41.31 12.48
CA SER A 124 -2.11 41.38 13.93
C SER A 124 -3.33 40.68 14.56
N SER A 125 -4.48 40.66 13.89
CA SER A 125 -5.70 40.01 14.38
C SER A 125 -5.61 38.50 14.22
N GLU A 126 -5.08 38.03 13.11
CA GLU A 126 -4.83 36.62 12.81
C GLU A 126 -3.78 36.03 13.77
N ARG A 127 -2.66 36.76 14.01
CA ARG A 127 -1.66 36.37 15.01
C ARG A 127 -2.25 36.22 16.40
N LYS A 128 -3.14 37.18 16.81
CA LYS A 128 -3.83 37.08 18.09
C LYS A 128 -4.77 35.86 18.17
N TYR A 129 -5.46 35.55 17.07
CA TYR A 129 -6.31 34.37 16.99
C TYR A 129 -5.48 33.09 17.11
N ILE A 130 -4.41 32.96 16.33
CA ILE A 130 -3.54 31.76 16.34
C ILE A 130 -2.86 31.61 17.71
N LYS A 131 -2.42 32.68 18.34
CA LYS A 131 -1.89 32.62 19.72
C LYS A 131 -2.93 32.13 20.72
N ARG A 132 -4.17 32.59 20.61
CA ARG A 132 -5.26 32.09 21.46
C ARG A 132 -5.53 30.60 21.15
N TYR A 133 -5.63 30.20 19.88
CA TYR A 133 -5.84 28.83 19.46
C TYR A 133 -4.72 27.92 19.97
N PHE A 134 -3.46 28.33 19.83
CA PHE A 134 -2.32 27.62 20.39
C PHE A 134 -2.49 27.40 21.90
N ASN A 135 -2.73 28.46 22.67
CA ASN A 135 -2.82 28.38 24.14
C ASN A 135 -4.02 27.52 24.64
N THR A 136 -5.14 27.53 23.90
CA THR A 136 -6.37 26.87 24.36
C THR A 136 -6.57 25.47 23.77
N MET A 137 -6.05 25.17 22.59
CA MET A 137 -6.32 23.92 21.89
C MET A 137 -5.06 23.09 21.66
N ILE A 138 -3.91 23.71 21.44
CA ILE A 138 -2.68 22.99 21.12
C ILE A 138 -1.83 22.74 22.37
N ALA A 139 -1.43 23.80 23.08
CA ALA A 139 -0.53 23.69 24.22
C ALA A 139 -0.98 22.71 25.31
N PRO A 140 -2.30 22.61 25.67
CA PRO A 140 -2.75 21.67 26.70
C PRO A 140 -2.58 20.19 26.36
N VAL A 141 -2.42 19.83 25.08
CA VAL A 141 -2.28 18.43 24.62
C VAL A 141 -0.84 18.08 24.23
N LEU A 142 0.09 19.01 24.37
CA LEU A 142 1.51 18.79 24.07
C LEU A 142 2.22 18.05 25.20
N SER A 143 3.21 17.24 24.81
CA SER A 143 4.12 16.55 25.72
C SER A 143 5.57 16.83 25.33
N PRO A 144 6.07 18.08 25.50
CA PRO A 144 7.44 18.42 25.18
C PRO A 144 8.42 17.73 26.12
N GLN A 145 9.58 17.38 25.61
CA GLN A 145 10.64 16.71 26.34
C GLN A 145 11.99 17.39 26.06
N VAL A 146 12.84 17.47 27.10
CA VAL A 146 14.24 17.88 26.95
C VAL A 146 15.11 16.66 27.24
N VAL A 147 15.91 16.26 26.28
CA VAL A 147 16.81 15.08 26.40
C VAL A 147 18.05 15.46 27.20
N ASP A 148 18.23 14.85 28.36
CA ASP A 148 19.40 15.04 29.22
C ASP A 148 19.73 13.73 30.01
N SER A 149 20.59 13.83 31.02
CA SER A 149 20.99 12.68 31.84
C SER A 149 19.85 12.09 32.68
N HIS A 150 18.79 12.86 32.95
CA HIS A 150 17.63 12.44 33.73
C HIS A 150 16.45 12.02 32.84
N HIS A 151 16.42 12.53 31.60
CA HIS A 151 15.38 12.27 30.60
C HIS A 151 16.05 11.64 29.38
N PRO A 152 16.08 10.30 29.30
CA PRO A 152 16.70 9.61 28.18
C PRO A 152 15.96 9.94 26.87
N PHE A 153 16.63 9.70 25.75
CA PHE A 153 16.06 9.92 24.43
C PHE A 153 14.76 9.09 24.28
N PRO A 154 13.62 9.74 23.96
CA PRO A 154 12.35 9.04 23.86
C PRO A 154 12.31 8.11 22.65
N HIS A 155 11.47 7.10 22.72
CA HIS A 155 11.18 6.31 21.56
C HIS A 155 10.37 7.14 20.55
N LEU A 156 10.94 7.35 19.37
CA LEU A 156 10.25 8.02 18.26
C LEU A 156 9.40 7.01 17.50
N GLU A 157 8.10 7.19 17.50
CA GLU A 157 7.20 6.39 16.69
C GLU A 157 7.37 6.74 15.21
N GLY A 158 7.43 5.71 14.35
CA GLY A 158 7.54 5.90 12.91
C GLY A 158 6.34 6.67 12.34
N LYS A 159 6.60 7.57 11.40
CA LYS A 159 5.60 8.42 10.72
C LYS A 159 4.92 9.48 11.60
N VAL A 160 5.31 9.69 12.82
CA VAL A 160 4.84 10.80 13.66
C VAL A 160 5.73 12.02 13.42
N LEU A 161 5.10 13.17 13.17
CA LEU A 161 5.82 14.45 13.08
C LEU A 161 6.30 14.87 14.48
N HIS A 162 7.51 15.39 14.52
CA HIS A 162 8.09 15.96 15.73
C HIS A 162 8.73 17.32 15.39
N ILE A 163 8.74 18.22 16.36
CA ILE A 163 9.60 19.39 16.31
C ILE A 163 10.86 19.07 17.08
N ALA A 164 12.01 19.18 16.43
CA ALA A 164 13.32 19.13 17.08
C ALA A 164 13.80 20.56 17.32
N VAL A 165 14.30 20.81 18.51
CA VAL A 165 14.78 22.13 18.94
C VAL A 165 16.15 21.97 19.58
N LEU A 166 17.14 22.68 19.04
CA LEU A 166 18.44 22.82 19.69
C LEU A 166 18.34 23.91 20.75
N LEU A 167 18.46 23.53 21.99
CA LEU A 167 18.29 24.36 23.17
C LEU A 167 19.65 24.69 23.82
N SER A 168 19.81 25.90 24.35
CA SER A 168 20.96 26.28 25.19
C SER A 168 20.48 26.70 26.57
N HIS A 169 21.18 26.24 27.61
CA HIS A 169 21.02 26.72 28.97
C HIS A 169 22.37 26.74 29.70
N LYS A 170 22.81 27.91 30.18
CA LYS A 170 24.10 28.07 30.88
C LYS A 170 25.29 27.46 30.12
N LYS A 171 25.35 27.67 28.79
CA LYS A 171 26.35 27.14 27.85
C LYS A 171 26.31 25.63 27.62
N ASN A 172 25.31 24.94 28.13
CA ASN A 172 25.09 23.51 27.82
C ASN A 172 23.99 23.38 26.79
N GLU A 173 24.26 22.67 25.72
CA GLU A 173 23.28 22.38 24.68
C GLU A 173 22.46 21.14 25.00
N ARG A 174 21.20 21.15 24.63
CA ARG A 174 20.25 20.05 24.81
C ARG A 174 19.34 19.93 23.61
N LEU A 175 18.80 18.75 23.41
CA LEU A 175 17.78 18.53 22.38
C LEU A 175 16.39 18.56 23.02
N GLY A 176 15.56 19.51 22.56
CA GLY A 176 14.13 19.55 22.84
C GLY A 176 13.36 18.81 21.76
N LEU A 177 12.34 18.05 22.16
CA LEU A 177 11.46 17.30 21.26
C LEU A 177 10.00 17.58 21.59
N ILE A 178 9.17 17.84 20.58
CA ILE A 178 7.74 18.01 20.71
C ILE A 178 7.06 17.08 19.70
N PRO A 179 6.45 15.95 20.12
CA PRO A 179 5.64 15.14 19.22
C PRO A 179 4.38 15.92 18.82
N VAL A 180 4.00 15.86 17.55
CA VAL A 180 2.74 16.43 17.06
C VAL A 180 1.61 15.44 17.35
N PRO A 181 0.67 15.74 18.26
CA PRO A 181 -0.39 14.82 18.61
C PRO A 181 -1.31 14.49 17.42
N ALA A 182 -1.63 13.21 17.24
CA ALA A 182 -2.55 12.76 16.19
C ALA A 182 -4.00 13.30 16.34
N SER A 183 -4.34 13.78 17.54
CA SER A 183 -5.65 14.38 17.83
C SER A 183 -5.80 15.81 17.26
N LEU A 184 -4.69 16.46 16.89
CA LEU A 184 -4.72 17.77 16.27
C LEU A 184 -5.02 17.66 14.77
N PRO A 185 -5.85 18.56 14.21
CA PRO A 185 -6.07 18.60 12.78
C PRO A 185 -4.77 18.99 12.06
N PRO A 186 -4.47 18.45 10.87
CA PRO A 186 -3.24 18.77 10.14
C PRO A 186 -3.17 20.23 9.66
N ILE A 187 -4.32 20.86 9.46
CA ILE A 187 -4.45 22.25 9.00
C ILE A 187 -5.46 23.02 9.85
N THR A 188 -5.24 24.31 9.98
CA THR A 188 -6.12 25.25 10.70
C THR A 188 -6.46 26.42 9.81
N PHE A 189 -7.74 26.63 9.47
CA PHE A 189 -8.20 27.76 8.69
C PHE A 189 -8.28 29.04 9.54
N LEU A 190 -7.98 30.19 8.92
CA LEU A 190 -8.10 31.47 9.56
C LEU A 190 -9.57 31.91 9.67
N PRO A 191 -9.98 32.58 10.78
CA PRO A 191 -11.39 32.82 11.06
C PRO A 191 -12.03 33.86 10.12
N ASN A 192 -11.27 34.84 9.67
CA ASN A 192 -11.75 35.94 8.81
C ASN A 192 -11.61 35.63 7.32
N ASP A 193 -10.77 34.67 6.98
CA ASP A 193 -10.55 34.21 5.61
C ASP A 193 -10.43 32.68 5.58
N LYS A 194 -11.57 32.01 5.41
CA LYS A 194 -11.66 30.54 5.33
C LYS A 194 -10.93 29.94 4.13
N ARG A 195 -10.32 30.75 3.28
CA ARG A 195 -9.50 30.32 2.14
C ARG A 195 -8.03 30.16 2.51
N ARG A 196 -7.61 30.79 3.62
CA ARG A 196 -6.23 30.75 4.12
C ARG A 196 -6.12 29.78 5.29
N TYR A 197 -5.10 28.93 5.25
CA TYR A 197 -4.84 27.96 6.31
C TYR A 197 -3.35 27.86 6.66
N LEU A 198 -3.09 27.45 7.89
CA LEU A 198 -1.76 27.12 8.43
C LEU A 198 -1.64 25.62 8.64
N MET A 199 -0.44 25.10 8.45
CA MET A 199 -0.10 23.75 8.90
C MET A 199 0.08 23.73 10.42
N THR A 200 -0.37 22.69 11.08
CA THR A 200 -0.25 22.57 12.54
C THR A 200 1.21 22.51 12.99
N GLU A 201 2.08 21.86 12.23
CA GLU A 201 3.52 21.83 12.50
C GLU A 201 4.18 23.21 12.37
N ASP A 202 3.71 24.08 11.47
CA ASP A 202 4.21 25.45 11.34
C ASP A 202 3.81 26.32 12.56
N ILE A 203 2.60 26.12 13.09
CA ILE A 203 2.16 26.74 14.34
C ILE A 203 3.04 26.29 15.50
N LEU A 204 3.25 24.98 15.66
CA LEU A 204 4.11 24.43 16.73
C LEU A 204 5.54 24.95 16.63
N LEU A 205 6.08 24.99 15.43
CA LEU A 205 7.43 25.50 15.18
C LEU A 205 7.56 26.98 15.56
N ALA A 206 6.53 27.80 15.28
CA ALA A 206 6.53 29.22 15.64
C ALA A 206 6.47 29.45 17.16
N PHE A 207 5.75 28.58 17.89
CA PHE A 207 5.61 28.71 19.35
C PHE A 207 6.62 27.88 20.15
N ALA A 208 7.60 27.23 19.51
CA ALA A 208 8.60 26.42 20.19
C ALA A 208 9.36 27.18 21.29
N ASP A 209 9.67 28.47 21.07
CA ASP A 209 10.31 29.34 22.06
C ASP A 209 9.46 29.51 23.33
N SER A 210 8.14 29.62 23.19
CA SER A 210 7.23 29.73 24.33
C SER A 210 6.99 28.40 25.06
N ILE A 211 7.23 27.26 24.39
CA ILE A 211 7.15 25.93 25.00
C ILE A 211 8.40 25.66 25.86
N PHE A 212 9.57 26.14 25.43
CA PHE A 212 10.84 25.98 26.11
C PHE A 212 11.34 27.26 26.77
N GLU A 213 10.47 28.00 27.46
CA GLU A 213 10.74 29.34 28.06
C GLU A 213 12.00 29.39 28.93
N MET A 214 12.43 28.27 29.52
CA MET A 214 13.63 28.19 30.37
C MET A 214 14.95 28.05 29.58
N TYR A 215 14.87 27.98 28.25
CA TYR A 215 16.00 27.74 27.37
C TYR A 215 16.06 28.79 26.25
N ASP A 216 17.26 29.04 25.77
CA ASP A 216 17.46 29.77 24.54
C ASP A 216 17.32 28.80 23.36
N VAL A 217 16.41 29.06 22.42
CA VAL A 217 16.23 28.27 21.22
C VAL A 217 17.24 28.71 20.16
N LEU A 218 18.20 27.83 19.83
CA LEU A 218 19.24 28.09 18.83
C LEU A 218 18.78 27.79 17.42
N GLU A 219 18.23 26.59 17.22
CA GLU A 219 17.70 26.12 15.94
C GLU A 219 16.47 25.23 16.18
N LYS A 220 15.60 25.14 15.15
CA LYS A 220 14.41 24.29 15.20
C LYS A 220 14.00 23.81 13.83
N THR A 221 13.53 22.56 13.74
CA THR A 221 13.02 21.96 12.51
C THR A 221 11.89 20.99 12.80
N VAL A 222 10.98 20.81 11.82
CA VAL A 222 10.06 19.66 11.82
C VAL A 222 10.79 18.47 11.25
N PHE A 223 10.63 17.31 11.88
CA PHE A 223 11.17 16.07 11.35
C PHE A 223 10.20 14.90 11.48
N CYS A 224 10.44 13.90 10.67
CA CYS A 224 9.75 12.63 10.71
C CYS A 224 10.74 11.49 10.54
N VAL A 225 10.60 10.42 11.33
CA VAL A 225 11.38 9.20 11.16
C VAL A 225 10.54 8.11 10.50
N THR A 226 11.17 7.33 9.63
CA THR A 226 10.60 6.08 9.12
C THR A 226 11.40 4.92 9.71
N ARG A 227 10.70 3.99 10.36
CA ARG A 227 11.32 2.79 10.94
C ARG A 227 11.10 1.58 10.04
N ASN A 228 12.04 0.66 10.10
CA ASN A 228 11.85 -0.67 9.56
C ASN A 228 10.58 -1.30 10.18
N ALA A 229 9.73 -1.88 9.34
CA ALA A 229 8.50 -2.55 9.75
C ALA A 229 8.43 -4.01 9.22
N ASP A 230 9.48 -4.48 8.58
CA ASP A 230 9.58 -5.84 8.05
C ASP A 230 10.17 -6.77 9.11
N VAL A 231 9.36 -7.09 10.12
CA VAL A 231 9.75 -8.01 11.19
C VAL A 231 9.51 -9.43 10.71
N PRO A 232 10.55 -10.31 10.64
CA PRO A 232 10.35 -11.72 10.40
C PRO A 232 9.49 -12.32 11.53
N LEU A 233 8.66 -13.29 11.20
CA LEU A 233 8.04 -14.15 12.22
C LEU A 233 9.15 -15.03 12.75
N ASP A 234 9.62 -14.76 13.97
CA ASP A 234 10.67 -15.56 14.59
C ASP A 234 10.29 -17.04 14.59
N ASP A 235 11.20 -17.86 14.08
CA ASP A 235 11.18 -19.30 14.25
C ASP A 235 11.52 -19.60 15.72
N GLU A 236 10.49 -19.58 16.61
CA GLU A 236 10.69 -20.16 17.93
C GLU A 236 10.94 -21.67 17.76
N PRO A 237 11.98 -22.24 18.41
CA PRO A 237 12.32 -23.65 18.24
C PRO A 237 11.12 -24.52 18.61
N PHE A 238 10.90 -25.55 17.79
CA PHE A 238 9.95 -26.64 18.01
C PHE A 238 9.98 -27.10 19.48
N GLY A 239 8.92 -26.79 20.25
CA GLY A 239 8.82 -27.25 21.63
C GLY A 239 8.00 -26.40 22.60
N SER A 240 7.64 -25.18 22.25
CA SER A 240 6.68 -24.39 23.02
C SER A 240 5.28 -24.55 22.43
N GLU A 241 4.26 -24.65 23.28
CA GLU A 241 2.83 -24.74 23.00
C GLU A 241 2.44 -24.05 21.70
N GLN A 242 1.56 -24.68 20.90
CA GLN A 242 1.00 -24.12 19.66
C GLN A 242 0.49 -22.68 19.89
N VAL A 243 1.38 -21.72 19.68
CA VAL A 243 1.04 -20.30 19.84
C VAL A 243 0.11 -19.92 18.70
N ASP A 244 -1.09 -19.53 19.02
CA ASP A 244 -2.09 -18.98 18.09
C ASP A 244 -1.43 -17.90 17.19
N LEU A 245 -1.51 -18.07 15.87
CA LEU A 245 -0.91 -17.17 14.89
C LEU A 245 -1.31 -15.70 15.13
N ARG A 246 -2.51 -15.44 15.65
CA ARG A 246 -2.95 -14.09 16.07
C ARG A 246 -2.05 -13.50 17.13
N LYS A 247 -1.76 -14.23 18.20
CA LYS A 247 -0.89 -13.77 19.29
C LYS A 247 0.53 -13.51 18.79
N LYS A 248 1.01 -14.33 17.83
CA LYS A 248 2.31 -14.13 17.16
C LYS A 248 2.29 -12.82 16.37
N MET A 249 1.22 -12.54 15.62
CA MET A 249 1.02 -11.29 14.89
C MET A 249 0.96 -10.06 15.80
N GLU A 250 0.25 -10.11 16.91
CA GLU A 250 0.18 -9.00 17.88
C GLU A 250 1.55 -8.70 18.51
N ARG A 251 2.37 -9.74 18.79
CA ARG A 251 3.75 -9.55 19.28
C ARG A 251 4.60 -8.86 18.21
N MET A 252 4.51 -9.31 16.96
CA MET A 252 5.21 -8.70 15.82
C MET A 252 4.83 -7.22 15.64
N LEU A 253 3.54 -6.86 15.74
CA LEU A 253 3.09 -5.47 15.67
C LEU A 253 3.69 -4.60 16.79
N ARG A 254 3.91 -5.17 17.98
CA ARG A 254 4.61 -4.48 19.08
C ARG A 254 6.10 -4.33 18.82
N GLN A 255 6.76 -5.33 18.24
CA GLN A 255 8.19 -5.29 17.90
C GLN A 255 8.49 -4.25 16.81
N ARG A 256 7.64 -4.12 15.77
CA ARG A 256 7.77 -3.11 14.70
C ARG A 256 8.03 -1.70 15.22
N ARG A 257 7.46 -1.34 16.35
CA ARG A 257 7.63 -0.01 16.94
C ARG A 257 9.07 0.29 17.36
N ARG A 258 9.88 -0.73 17.61
CA ARG A 258 11.26 -0.62 18.16
C ARG A 258 12.37 -0.85 17.14
N MET A 259 12.03 -1.13 15.88
CA MET A 259 12.99 -1.40 14.82
C MET A 259 13.82 -0.16 14.44
N ALA A 260 14.95 -0.39 13.76
CA ALA A 260 15.89 0.65 13.34
C ALA A 260 15.23 1.77 12.51
N ILE A 261 15.74 2.98 12.61
CA ILE A 261 15.37 4.10 11.74
C ILE A 261 16.08 3.89 10.39
N VAL A 262 15.32 3.92 9.31
CA VAL A 262 15.81 3.74 7.93
C VAL A 262 15.78 5.02 7.11
N ARG A 263 15.04 6.04 7.56
CA ARG A 263 14.99 7.36 6.93
C ARG A 263 14.60 8.42 7.96
N VAL A 264 15.21 9.59 7.83
CA VAL A 264 14.85 10.83 8.53
C VAL A 264 14.50 11.89 7.49
N GLU A 265 13.39 12.55 7.66
CA GLU A 265 12.97 13.68 6.82
C GLU A 265 12.99 14.97 7.64
N LEU A 266 13.57 16.03 7.09
CA LEU A 266 13.61 17.35 7.70
C LEU A 266 12.83 18.36 6.82
N SER A 267 12.06 19.25 7.44
CA SER A 267 11.30 20.27 6.71
C SER A 267 12.13 21.50 6.31
N ARG A 268 13.31 21.67 6.91
CA ARG A 268 14.24 22.80 6.64
C ARG A 268 15.68 22.41 6.90
N PRO A 269 16.64 23.07 6.24
CA PRO A 269 18.05 22.88 6.52
C PRO A 269 18.35 23.18 7.98
N VAL A 270 19.28 22.46 8.55
CA VAL A 270 19.85 22.70 9.88
C VAL A 270 21.37 22.85 9.78
N SER A 271 22.00 23.48 10.78
CA SER A 271 23.45 23.58 10.84
C SER A 271 24.12 22.21 10.87
N SER A 272 25.38 22.12 10.45
CA SER A 272 26.16 20.89 10.52
C SER A 272 26.23 20.35 11.95
N HIS A 273 26.32 21.23 12.93
CA HIS A 273 26.33 20.89 14.34
C HIS A 273 25.01 20.23 14.80
N PHE A 274 23.88 20.82 14.44
CA PHE A 274 22.56 20.25 14.79
C PHE A 274 22.32 18.93 14.04
N LYS A 275 22.75 18.84 12.78
CA LYS A 275 22.70 17.62 12.00
C LYS A 275 23.50 16.48 12.66
N GLU A 276 24.73 16.77 13.13
CA GLU A 276 25.55 15.80 13.86
C GLU A 276 24.87 15.33 15.16
N CYS A 277 24.24 16.24 15.89
CA CYS A 277 23.44 15.89 17.07
C CYS A 277 22.31 14.91 16.72
N LEU A 278 21.59 15.12 15.62
CA LEU A 278 20.53 14.23 15.14
C LEU A 278 21.09 12.87 14.69
N HIS A 279 22.19 12.85 13.92
CA HIS A 279 22.88 11.61 13.51
C HIS A 279 23.18 10.71 14.69
N LYS A 280 23.83 11.29 15.72
CA LYS A 280 24.23 10.55 16.91
C LYS A 280 23.04 10.01 17.71
N ARG A 281 21.92 10.75 17.72
CA ARG A 281 20.72 10.36 18.49
C ARG A 281 19.84 9.37 17.76
N PHE A 282 19.80 9.43 16.43
CA PHE A 282 18.97 8.57 15.59
C PHE A 282 19.73 7.33 15.08
N GLU A 283 21.05 7.30 15.26
CA GLU A 283 21.93 6.22 14.76
C GLU A 283 21.80 6.05 13.23
N VAL A 284 21.80 7.17 12.49
CA VAL A 284 21.64 7.19 11.04
C VAL A 284 22.85 7.85 10.36
N THR A 285 23.02 7.57 9.07
CA THR A 285 24.05 8.16 8.20
C THR A 285 23.50 9.37 7.44
N ASP A 286 24.37 10.13 6.78
CA ASP A 286 23.99 11.27 5.93
C ASP A 286 23.03 10.88 4.81
N GLU A 287 23.22 9.71 4.19
CA GLU A 287 22.40 9.20 3.09
C GLU A 287 20.95 8.92 3.50
N GLN A 288 20.72 8.71 4.79
CA GLN A 288 19.38 8.44 5.35
C GLN A 288 18.58 9.71 5.69
N ILE A 289 19.19 10.91 5.59
CA ILE A 289 18.56 12.17 5.91
C ILE A 289 18.16 12.91 4.64
N PHE A 290 16.87 13.11 4.46
CA PHE A 290 16.27 13.79 3.30
C PHE A 290 15.68 15.14 3.72
N LEU A 291 15.87 16.13 2.85
CA LEU A 291 15.35 17.48 3.06
C LEU A 291 14.14 17.74 2.14
N SER A 292 12.98 18.02 2.76
CA SER A 292 11.79 18.50 2.05
C SER A 292 11.74 20.03 2.21
N ARG A 293 12.03 20.77 1.14
CA ARG A 293 12.17 22.24 1.21
C ARG A 293 10.83 22.98 1.11
N SER A 294 9.84 22.38 0.47
CA SER A 294 8.56 23.03 0.17
C SER A 294 7.35 22.19 0.52
N ALA A 295 7.37 20.90 0.15
CA ALA A 295 6.27 20.00 0.46
C ALA A 295 6.25 19.66 1.96
N PRO A 296 5.08 19.68 2.62
CA PRO A 296 4.94 19.18 3.98
C PRO A 296 5.40 17.72 4.08
N LEU A 297 5.96 17.34 5.22
CA LEU A 297 6.39 15.96 5.46
C LEU A 297 5.20 14.98 5.48
N ARG A 298 4.01 15.49 5.78
CA ARG A 298 2.74 14.75 5.78
C ARG A 298 1.77 15.37 4.80
N MET A 299 1.36 14.58 3.81
CA MET A 299 0.51 15.04 2.71
C MET A 299 -0.93 14.50 2.77
N SER A 300 -1.31 13.76 3.83
CA SER A 300 -2.64 13.12 3.91
C SER A 300 -3.81 14.10 3.86
N TYR A 301 -3.62 15.36 4.26
CA TYR A 301 -4.65 16.40 4.17
C TYR A 301 -5.07 16.73 2.72
N ALA A 302 -4.26 16.38 1.72
CA ALA A 302 -4.59 16.56 0.32
C ALA A 302 -5.88 15.84 -0.10
N PHE A 303 -6.22 14.72 0.55
CA PHE A 303 -7.44 13.98 0.25
C PHE A 303 -8.73 14.66 0.72
N SER A 304 -8.65 15.54 1.71
CA SER A 304 -9.79 16.25 2.28
C SER A 304 -9.80 17.76 2.01
N LEU A 305 -8.73 18.31 1.47
CA LEU A 305 -8.63 19.77 1.26
C LEU A 305 -9.73 20.29 0.30
N GLY A 306 -10.08 19.50 -0.71
CA GLY A 306 -11.16 19.85 -1.64
C GLY A 306 -12.56 19.94 -1.00
N ASP A 307 -12.76 19.37 0.20
CA ASP A 307 -14.05 19.42 0.91
C ASP A 307 -14.37 20.84 1.44
N TYR A 308 -13.38 21.71 1.49
CA TYR A 308 -13.54 23.12 1.88
C TYR A 308 -13.92 24.05 0.71
N LEU A 309 -13.93 23.53 -0.52
CA LEU A 309 -14.39 24.27 -1.70
C LEU A 309 -15.90 24.11 -1.89
N SER A 310 -16.52 25.07 -2.62
CA SER A 310 -17.88 24.88 -3.12
C SER A 310 -17.93 23.73 -4.14
N ASP A 311 -19.08 23.05 -4.24
CA ASP A 311 -19.25 21.91 -5.14
C ASP A 311 -18.88 22.22 -6.60
N GLY A 312 -19.24 23.41 -7.09
CA GLY A 312 -18.91 23.83 -8.45
C GLY A 312 -17.40 24.00 -8.70
N ARG A 313 -16.65 24.50 -7.71
CA ARG A 313 -15.18 24.61 -7.80
C ARG A 313 -14.54 23.25 -7.68
N ARG A 314 -14.95 22.45 -6.70
CA ARG A 314 -14.46 21.09 -6.49
C ARG A 314 -14.63 20.25 -7.76
N SER A 315 -15.80 20.28 -8.40
CA SER A 315 -16.07 19.54 -9.64
C SER A 315 -15.20 19.97 -10.83
N ARG A 316 -14.79 21.25 -10.88
CA ARG A 316 -13.88 21.74 -11.92
C ARG A 316 -12.42 21.29 -11.70
N LEU A 317 -12.03 21.14 -10.44
CA LEU A 317 -10.64 20.85 -10.04
C LEU A 317 -10.38 19.35 -9.76
N SER A 318 -11.39 18.50 -9.90
CA SER A 318 -11.32 17.05 -9.72
C SER A 318 -11.88 16.33 -10.93
N ASP A 319 -11.46 15.10 -11.12
CA ASP A 319 -12.14 14.20 -12.04
C ASP A 319 -13.57 13.91 -11.56
N PRO A 320 -14.54 13.74 -12.48
CA PRO A 320 -15.85 13.30 -12.09
C PRO A 320 -15.80 11.92 -11.43
N PRO A 321 -16.56 11.68 -10.35
CA PRO A 321 -16.58 10.37 -9.70
C PRO A 321 -16.95 9.27 -10.70
N PHE A 322 -16.10 8.27 -10.82
CA PHE A 322 -16.41 7.11 -11.63
C PHE A 322 -17.46 6.25 -10.91
N ILE A 323 -18.62 6.05 -11.59
CA ILE A 323 -19.72 5.23 -11.07
C ILE A 323 -19.73 3.91 -11.83
N PRO A 324 -19.42 2.77 -11.14
CA PRO A 324 -19.50 1.46 -11.76
C PRO A 324 -20.88 1.19 -12.34
N GLN A 325 -20.90 0.66 -13.54
CA GLN A 325 -22.16 0.38 -14.26
C GLN A 325 -22.77 -0.95 -13.79
N GLN A 326 -24.04 -1.15 -14.11
CA GLN A 326 -24.68 -2.45 -13.98
C GLN A 326 -23.98 -3.45 -14.92
N PRO A 327 -23.62 -4.67 -14.44
CA PRO A 327 -22.97 -5.66 -15.30
C PRO A 327 -23.79 -6.00 -16.55
N ALA A 328 -23.14 -5.97 -17.71
CA ALA A 328 -23.79 -6.26 -18.99
C ALA A 328 -24.36 -7.69 -19.04
N MET A 329 -23.68 -8.63 -18.40
CA MET A 329 -24.11 -10.03 -18.33
C MET A 329 -25.17 -10.30 -17.25
N LEU A 330 -25.55 -9.29 -16.43
CA LEU A 330 -26.53 -9.45 -15.35
C LEU A 330 -27.51 -8.28 -15.38
N PRO A 331 -28.65 -8.37 -16.09
CA PRO A 331 -29.66 -7.35 -16.10
C PRO A 331 -30.14 -6.94 -14.70
N ALA A 332 -30.54 -5.68 -14.55
CA ALA A 332 -30.99 -5.13 -13.27
C ALA A 332 -32.10 -5.98 -12.63
N GLY A 333 -31.98 -6.23 -11.32
CA GLY A 333 -32.94 -7.02 -10.55
C GLY A 333 -32.80 -8.53 -10.69
N GLN A 334 -31.88 -9.04 -11.52
CA GLN A 334 -31.61 -10.47 -11.60
C GLN A 334 -30.60 -10.89 -10.52
N SER A 335 -30.83 -12.07 -9.96
CA SER A 335 -29.94 -12.70 -8.98
C SER A 335 -28.72 -13.31 -9.68
N LEU A 336 -27.51 -12.92 -9.26
CA LEU A 336 -26.27 -13.52 -9.75
C LEU A 336 -26.20 -15.01 -9.38
N LEU A 337 -26.65 -15.39 -8.17
CA LEU A 337 -26.74 -16.79 -7.72
C LEU A 337 -27.57 -17.64 -8.70
N LYS A 338 -28.76 -17.16 -9.07
CA LYS A 338 -29.67 -17.88 -9.99
C LYS A 338 -29.16 -17.87 -11.42
N THR A 339 -28.56 -16.77 -11.87
CA THR A 339 -28.02 -16.64 -13.23
C THR A 339 -26.82 -17.57 -13.42
N ALA A 340 -25.94 -17.67 -12.44
CA ALA A 340 -24.76 -18.56 -12.47
C ALA A 340 -25.14 -20.05 -12.55
N LEU A 341 -26.32 -20.43 -12.10
CA LEU A 341 -26.84 -21.80 -12.29
C LEU A 341 -27.23 -22.13 -13.74
N GLN A 342 -27.39 -21.12 -14.59
CA GLN A 342 -27.84 -21.24 -15.98
C GLN A 342 -26.71 -21.00 -16.99
N ARG A 343 -25.80 -20.07 -16.66
CA ARG A 343 -24.68 -19.66 -17.52
C ARG A 343 -23.58 -19.01 -16.70
N ASP A 344 -22.39 -19.02 -17.25
CA ASP A 344 -21.26 -18.30 -16.69
C ASP A 344 -21.50 -16.79 -16.75
N VAL A 345 -21.04 -16.07 -15.73
CA VAL A 345 -21.09 -14.60 -15.65
C VAL A 345 -19.70 -14.07 -15.37
N LEU A 346 -19.20 -13.20 -16.24
CA LEU A 346 -17.95 -12.47 -16.07
C LEU A 346 -18.27 -11.04 -15.65
N LEU A 347 -17.65 -10.58 -14.56
CA LEU A 347 -17.74 -9.21 -14.07
C LEU A 347 -16.37 -8.53 -14.26
N SER A 348 -16.38 -7.28 -14.71
CA SER A 348 -15.18 -6.50 -15.00
C SER A 348 -15.12 -5.25 -14.12
N TYR A 349 -14.29 -5.28 -13.08
CA TYR A 349 -14.07 -4.13 -12.20
C TYR A 349 -13.01 -3.18 -12.77
N PRO A 350 -13.03 -1.88 -12.46
CA PRO A 350 -14.05 -1.10 -11.74
C PRO A 350 -15.25 -0.69 -12.60
N TYR A 351 -15.27 -1.09 -13.86
CA TYR A 351 -16.28 -0.65 -14.84
C TYR A 351 -17.67 -1.13 -14.48
N GLU A 352 -17.76 -2.34 -13.95
CA GLU A 352 -18.99 -2.94 -13.45
C GLU A 352 -18.98 -3.00 -11.92
N SER A 353 -20.18 -2.98 -11.31
CA SER A 353 -20.34 -2.99 -9.87
C SER A 353 -20.02 -4.35 -9.24
N MET A 354 -19.36 -4.33 -8.09
CA MET A 354 -19.17 -5.52 -7.24
C MET A 354 -20.45 -5.87 -6.43
N GLU A 355 -21.43 -4.99 -6.37
CA GLU A 355 -22.65 -5.19 -5.56
C GLU A 355 -23.37 -6.52 -5.89
N PRO A 356 -23.47 -6.99 -7.16
CA PRO A 356 -24.06 -8.30 -7.46
C PRO A 356 -23.37 -9.47 -6.76
N PHE A 357 -22.05 -9.44 -6.59
CA PHE A 357 -21.33 -10.46 -5.83
C PHE A 357 -21.70 -10.42 -4.34
N LEU A 358 -21.78 -9.25 -3.75
CA LEU A 358 -22.21 -9.09 -2.35
C LEU A 358 -23.65 -9.57 -2.15
N GLN A 359 -24.54 -9.24 -3.06
CA GLN A 359 -25.93 -9.74 -3.04
C GLN A 359 -26.00 -11.26 -3.19
N MET A 360 -25.13 -11.86 -4.01
CA MET A 360 -25.04 -13.31 -4.14
C MET A 360 -24.71 -13.98 -2.79
N ILE A 361 -23.79 -13.43 -2.00
CA ILE A 361 -23.47 -13.96 -0.66
C ILE A 361 -24.65 -13.74 0.30
N ARG A 362 -25.29 -12.59 0.26
CA ARG A 362 -26.49 -12.30 1.05
C ARG A 362 -27.64 -13.25 0.71
N GLU A 363 -27.86 -13.53 -0.57
CA GLU A 363 -28.87 -14.50 -1.02
C GLU A 363 -28.51 -15.91 -0.53
N ALA A 364 -27.24 -16.32 -0.67
CA ALA A 364 -26.76 -17.62 -0.20
C ALA A 364 -26.96 -17.80 1.31
N ALA A 365 -26.80 -16.75 2.11
CA ALA A 365 -27.04 -16.78 3.55
C ALA A 365 -28.50 -17.14 3.90
N ASN A 366 -29.45 -16.75 3.05
CA ASN A 366 -30.89 -16.93 3.29
C ASN A 366 -31.54 -18.04 2.45
N ASP A 367 -30.86 -18.58 1.42
CA ASP A 367 -31.42 -19.62 0.54
C ASP A 367 -31.38 -21.00 1.23
N PRO A 368 -32.53 -21.63 1.53
CA PRO A 368 -32.56 -22.90 2.26
C PRO A 368 -31.78 -24.05 1.61
N PRO A 369 -31.75 -24.21 0.27
CA PRO A 369 -30.92 -25.20 -0.37
C PRO A 369 -29.41 -25.01 -0.22
N VAL A 370 -28.92 -23.79 0.09
CA VAL A 370 -27.50 -23.56 0.32
C VAL A 370 -27.05 -24.25 1.61
N LEU A 371 -25.99 -25.08 1.49
CA LEU A 371 -25.43 -25.86 2.58
C LEU A 371 -24.20 -25.18 3.18
N SER A 372 -23.32 -24.65 2.31
CA SER A 372 -22.06 -24.06 2.76
C SER A 372 -21.62 -22.87 1.90
N VAL A 373 -20.85 -21.98 2.51
CA VAL A 373 -20.12 -20.89 1.84
C VAL A 373 -18.66 -20.96 2.29
N ARG A 374 -17.73 -21.08 1.33
CA ARG A 374 -16.30 -21.10 1.60
C ARG A 374 -15.63 -19.99 0.82
N ILE A 375 -14.76 -19.21 1.45
CA ILE A 375 -14.18 -18.02 0.83
C ILE A 375 -12.76 -17.75 1.33
N THR A 376 -11.90 -17.21 0.45
CA THR A 376 -10.59 -16.69 0.82
C THR A 376 -10.66 -15.18 1.05
N ILE A 377 -9.98 -14.67 2.07
CA ILE A 377 -9.94 -13.23 2.38
C ILE A 377 -8.48 -12.80 2.57
N TYR A 378 -8.06 -11.82 1.77
CA TYR A 378 -6.75 -11.19 1.91
C TYR A 378 -6.83 -9.85 2.62
N ARG A 379 -7.77 -8.99 2.23
CA ARG A 379 -7.89 -7.61 2.69
C ARG A 379 -9.36 -7.18 2.66
N LEU A 380 -9.85 -6.70 3.79
CA LEU A 380 -11.24 -6.25 3.96
C LEU A 380 -11.31 -4.73 4.17
N ALA A 381 -12.43 -4.14 3.82
CA ALA A 381 -12.75 -2.77 4.22
C ALA A 381 -13.04 -2.70 5.73
N SER A 382 -12.83 -1.54 6.35
CA SER A 382 -13.13 -1.32 7.78
C SER A 382 -14.62 -1.47 8.12
N LYS A 383 -15.50 -1.37 7.12
CA LYS A 383 -16.95 -1.64 7.21
C LYS A 383 -17.32 -2.56 6.05
N ALA A 384 -17.00 -3.85 6.17
CA ALA A 384 -17.19 -4.83 5.11
C ALA A 384 -18.55 -5.51 5.20
N LYS A 385 -19.48 -5.18 4.28
CA LYS A 385 -20.78 -5.88 4.15
C LYS A 385 -20.61 -7.39 3.96
N LEU A 386 -19.54 -7.80 3.28
CA LEU A 386 -19.22 -9.21 3.08
C LEU A 386 -19.16 -9.97 4.40
N VAL A 387 -18.50 -9.42 5.42
CA VAL A 387 -18.39 -10.08 6.75
C VAL A 387 -19.76 -10.22 7.39
N GLU A 388 -20.59 -9.16 7.33
CA GLU A 388 -21.95 -9.22 7.86
C GLU A 388 -22.79 -10.33 7.21
N TYR A 389 -22.66 -10.52 5.90
CA TYR A 389 -23.37 -11.58 5.17
C TYR A 389 -22.83 -12.98 5.47
N LEU A 390 -21.52 -13.13 5.72
CA LEU A 390 -20.93 -14.40 6.13
C LEU A 390 -21.35 -14.76 7.57
N CYS A 391 -21.39 -13.80 8.49
CA CYS A 391 -21.92 -14.00 9.83
C CYS A 391 -23.40 -14.43 9.77
N ALA A 392 -24.23 -13.70 9.02
CA ALA A 392 -25.64 -14.07 8.83
C ALA A 392 -25.81 -15.47 8.22
N ALA A 393 -24.93 -15.89 7.32
CA ALA A 393 -24.96 -17.25 6.77
C ALA A 393 -24.69 -18.31 7.85
N ALA A 394 -23.70 -18.10 8.71
CA ALA A 394 -23.39 -19.00 9.82
C ALA A 394 -24.53 -19.04 10.85
N GLU A 395 -25.07 -17.90 11.23
CA GLU A 395 -26.22 -17.76 12.15
C GLU A 395 -27.47 -18.45 11.58
N ASN A 396 -27.65 -18.45 10.25
CA ASN A 396 -28.73 -19.19 9.56
C ASN A 396 -28.42 -20.70 9.36
N GLY A 397 -27.37 -21.22 10.01
CA GLY A 397 -27.04 -22.64 10.03
C GLY A 397 -26.30 -23.14 8.78
N LYS A 398 -25.70 -22.26 7.97
CA LYS A 398 -24.84 -22.66 6.87
C LYS A 398 -23.44 -23.00 7.40
N ASP A 399 -22.76 -23.96 6.77
CA ASP A 399 -21.35 -24.23 7.05
C ASP A 399 -20.48 -23.18 6.37
N VAL A 400 -20.00 -22.18 7.14
CA VAL A 400 -19.18 -21.10 6.62
C VAL A 400 -17.72 -21.32 6.97
N THR A 401 -16.85 -21.38 5.96
CA THR A 401 -15.39 -21.48 6.14
C THR A 401 -14.70 -20.30 5.50
N VAL A 402 -13.87 -19.61 6.26
CA VAL A 402 -13.11 -18.44 5.80
C VAL A 402 -11.62 -18.72 5.95
N LEU A 403 -10.91 -18.71 4.82
CA LEU A 403 -9.45 -18.74 4.81
C LEU A 403 -8.93 -17.31 4.75
N ILE A 404 -8.37 -16.79 5.86
CA ILE A 404 -7.97 -15.40 6.02
C ILE A 404 -6.46 -15.23 6.10
N GLU A 405 -5.91 -14.22 5.41
CA GLU A 405 -4.50 -13.83 5.49
C GLU A 405 -4.29 -12.80 6.60
N LEU A 406 -3.65 -13.19 7.69
CA LEU A 406 -3.35 -12.27 8.80
C LEU A 406 -2.16 -11.33 8.49
N ARG A 407 -1.27 -11.70 7.56
CA ARG A 407 -0.08 -10.94 7.18
C ARG A 407 -0.32 -9.97 6.02
N ALA A 408 -1.57 -9.50 5.86
CA ALA A 408 -1.89 -8.44 4.92
C ALA A 408 -1.30 -7.13 5.45
N ARG A 409 -0.17 -6.68 4.89
CA ARG A 409 0.62 -5.53 5.37
C ARG A 409 -0.24 -4.30 5.61
N PHE A 410 -0.13 -3.74 6.82
CA PHE A 410 -0.87 -2.58 7.34
C PHE A 410 -2.38 -2.78 7.55
N ASP A 411 -2.90 -3.98 7.26
CA ASP A 411 -4.28 -4.38 7.57
C ASP A 411 -4.33 -5.52 8.58
N GLU A 412 -3.19 -5.85 9.21
CA GLU A 412 -3.08 -6.99 10.13
C GLU A 412 -4.09 -6.89 11.27
N GLN A 413 -4.17 -5.72 11.93
CA GLN A 413 -5.10 -5.51 13.04
C GLN A 413 -6.56 -5.62 12.57
N ASN A 414 -6.89 -4.99 11.45
CA ASN A 414 -8.23 -5.07 10.88
C ASN A 414 -8.64 -6.51 10.54
N ASN A 415 -7.71 -7.33 10.03
CA ASN A 415 -7.99 -8.74 9.72
C ASN A 415 -8.10 -9.60 11.00
N ILE A 416 -7.36 -9.27 12.06
CA ILE A 416 -7.51 -9.90 13.38
C ILE A 416 -8.92 -9.62 13.92
N ASP A 417 -9.32 -8.35 13.97
CA ASP A 417 -10.63 -7.93 14.53
C ASP A 417 -11.80 -8.60 13.76
N TRP A 418 -11.69 -8.68 12.43
CA TRP A 418 -12.69 -9.37 11.60
C TRP A 418 -12.71 -10.88 11.81
N SER A 419 -11.54 -11.51 12.03
CA SER A 419 -11.48 -12.95 12.29
C SER A 419 -12.20 -13.32 13.60
N GLU A 420 -12.04 -12.51 14.63
CA GLU A 420 -12.75 -12.70 15.91
C GLU A 420 -14.27 -12.61 15.74
N ARG A 421 -14.75 -11.58 15.03
CA ARG A 421 -16.18 -11.42 14.75
C ARG A 421 -16.78 -12.59 13.97
N LEU A 422 -16.04 -13.11 12.97
CA LEU A 422 -16.47 -14.28 12.19
C LEU A 422 -16.53 -15.55 13.06
N GLU A 423 -15.55 -15.76 13.94
CA GLU A 423 -15.54 -16.89 14.88
C GLU A 423 -16.71 -16.81 15.87
N GLU A 424 -16.99 -15.64 16.43
CA GLU A 424 -18.12 -15.39 17.32
C GLU A 424 -19.47 -15.71 16.65
N ALA A 425 -19.61 -15.46 15.35
CA ALA A 425 -20.80 -15.80 14.57
C ALA A 425 -20.89 -17.30 14.21
N GLY A 426 -19.86 -18.11 14.53
CA GLY A 426 -19.83 -19.55 14.25
C GLY A 426 -19.18 -19.93 12.91
N CYS A 427 -18.47 -19.02 12.25
CA CYS A 427 -17.68 -19.36 11.07
C CYS A 427 -16.42 -20.16 11.45
N LYS A 428 -16.02 -21.09 10.60
CA LYS A 428 -14.75 -21.80 10.70
C LYS A 428 -13.65 -20.96 10.07
N ILE A 429 -12.64 -20.56 10.85
CA ILE A 429 -11.54 -19.76 10.35
C ILE A 429 -10.31 -20.65 10.12
N ILE A 430 -9.68 -20.48 8.96
CA ILE A 430 -8.38 -21.03 8.65
C ILE A 430 -7.45 -19.83 8.50
N TYR A 431 -6.49 -19.70 9.40
CA TYR A 431 -5.41 -18.74 9.28
C TYR A 431 -4.40 -19.21 8.24
N GLY A 432 -3.78 -18.29 7.52
CA GLY A 432 -2.85 -18.63 6.43
C GLY A 432 -1.70 -19.54 6.84
N PHE A 433 -0.66 -19.61 6.02
CA PHE A 433 0.49 -20.51 6.18
C PHE A 433 1.75 -19.71 6.48
N GLU A 434 2.69 -20.28 7.23
CA GLU A 434 3.92 -19.55 7.61
C GLU A 434 4.76 -19.14 6.39
N ASP A 435 4.95 -20.03 5.40
CA ASP A 435 5.80 -19.80 4.24
C ASP A 435 5.08 -19.13 3.05
N TYR A 436 3.76 -19.12 3.03
CA TYR A 436 2.97 -18.65 1.89
C TYR A 436 1.88 -17.68 2.31
N LYS A 437 1.66 -16.66 1.49
CA LYS A 437 0.51 -15.78 1.65
C LYS A 437 -0.72 -16.32 0.95
N VAL A 438 -1.86 -16.22 1.62
CA VAL A 438 -3.15 -16.49 1.00
C VAL A 438 -3.52 -15.32 0.08
N HIS A 439 -3.22 -15.45 -1.21
CA HIS A 439 -3.49 -14.39 -2.19
C HIS A 439 -4.54 -14.76 -3.24
N SER A 440 -5.09 -15.98 -3.19
CA SER A 440 -6.19 -16.42 -4.04
C SER A 440 -7.49 -15.63 -3.75
N LYS A 441 -8.33 -15.49 -4.76
CA LYS A 441 -9.66 -14.89 -4.67
C LYS A 441 -10.65 -15.91 -5.22
N ILE A 442 -11.14 -16.78 -4.33
CA ILE A 442 -12.05 -17.85 -4.65
C ILE A 442 -13.16 -17.92 -3.60
N CYS A 443 -14.40 -18.03 -4.07
CA CYS A 443 -15.56 -18.27 -3.24
C CYS A 443 -16.34 -19.45 -3.80
N LEU A 444 -16.72 -20.40 -2.93
CA LEU A 444 -17.48 -21.59 -3.27
C LEU A 444 -18.77 -21.63 -2.45
N ILE A 445 -19.91 -21.66 -3.13
CA ILE A 445 -21.22 -21.91 -2.56
C ILE A 445 -21.64 -23.32 -2.96
N THR A 446 -21.94 -24.18 -1.96
CA THR A 446 -22.47 -25.52 -2.18
C THR A 446 -23.96 -25.53 -1.90
N ARG A 447 -24.73 -26.00 -2.87
CA ARG A 447 -26.18 -26.05 -2.82
C ARG A 447 -26.69 -27.47 -2.98
N ARG A 448 -27.73 -27.82 -2.22
CA ARG A 448 -28.43 -29.11 -2.37
C ARG A 448 -29.35 -29.06 -3.59
N GLU A 449 -29.32 -30.09 -4.41
CA GLU A 449 -30.25 -30.33 -5.51
C GLU A 449 -30.80 -31.76 -5.49
N ARG A 450 -31.76 -32.05 -6.38
CA ARG A 450 -32.28 -33.43 -6.52
C ARG A 450 -31.14 -34.34 -7.00
N GLY A 451 -30.73 -35.29 -6.16
CA GLY A 451 -29.69 -36.26 -6.48
C GLY A 451 -28.26 -35.91 -6.06
N GLY A 452 -28.03 -34.78 -5.40
CA GLY A 452 -26.68 -34.44 -4.94
C GLY A 452 -26.48 -32.98 -4.54
N VAL A 453 -25.31 -32.46 -4.85
CA VAL A 453 -24.97 -31.07 -4.62
C VAL A 453 -24.57 -30.40 -5.93
N ARG A 454 -24.78 -29.10 -6.00
CA ARG A 454 -24.33 -28.23 -7.08
C ARG A 454 -23.44 -27.14 -6.53
N TYR A 455 -22.42 -26.84 -7.27
CA TYR A 455 -21.45 -25.83 -6.94
C TYR A 455 -21.73 -24.53 -7.69
N ILE A 456 -21.52 -23.40 -7.02
CA ILE A 456 -21.42 -22.07 -7.64
C ILE A 456 -20.08 -21.53 -7.18
N THR A 457 -19.15 -21.36 -8.11
CA THR A 457 -17.78 -20.96 -7.83
C THR A 457 -17.52 -19.59 -8.42
N GLN A 458 -17.01 -18.67 -7.62
CA GLN A 458 -16.45 -17.42 -8.10
C GLN A 458 -14.92 -17.51 -8.00
N VAL A 459 -14.23 -17.15 -9.08
CA VAL A 459 -12.77 -17.00 -9.14
C VAL A 459 -12.44 -15.64 -9.72
N GLY A 460 -11.55 -14.88 -9.08
CA GLY A 460 -11.24 -13.54 -9.52
C GLY A 460 -9.78 -13.14 -9.31
N THR A 461 -9.39 -12.02 -9.92
CA THR A 461 -8.07 -11.39 -9.76
C THR A 461 -8.06 -10.35 -8.63
N GLY A 462 -9.21 -9.72 -8.33
CA GLY A 462 -9.37 -8.64 -7.36
C GLY A 462 -9.77 -9.10 -5.96
N ASN A 463 -9.33 -8.38 -4.94
CA ASN A 463 -9.72 -8.63 -3.55
C ASN A 463 -11.22 -8.39 -3.32
N TYR A 464 -11.80 -9.08 -2.33
CA TYR A 464 -13.17 -8.86 -1.87
C TYR A 464 -13.28 -7.60 -0.99
N ASN A 465 -12.94 -6.46 -1.59
CA ASN A 465 -12.93 -5.18 -0.92
C ASN A 465 -13.65 -4.14 -1.80
N GLU A 466 -14.78 -3.63 -1.32
CA GLU A 466 -15.68 -2.74 -2.05
C GLU A 466 -15.00 -1.43 -2.49
N LYS A 467 -14.02 -0.95 -1.71
CA LYS A 467 -13.26 0.26 -2.02
C LYS A 467 -12.26 0.01 -3.16
N THR A 468 -11.49 -1.08 -3.06
CA THR A 468 -10.47 -1.39 -4.08
C THR A 468 -11.10 -1.86 -5.40
N ALA A 469 -12.27 -2.51 -5.37
CA ALA A 469 -13.00 -2.90 -6.56
C ALA A 469 -13.47 -1.71 -7.42
N ARG A 470 -13.48 -0.49 -6.87
CA ARG A 470 -13.77 0.75 -7.59
C ARG A 470 -12.53 1.44 -8.17
N GLN A 471 -11.35 0.90 -7.90
CA GLN A 471 -10.06 1.54 -8.23
C GLN A 471 -9.18 0.70 -9.15
N TYR A 472 -9.27 -0.64 -9.04
CA TYR A 472 -8.39 -1.55 -9.78
C TYR A 472 -9.15 -2.28 -10.89
N THR A 473 -8.45 -2.49 -12.02
CA THR A 473 -8.95 -3.31 -13.10
C THR A 473 -8.76 -4.78 -12.77
N ASP A 474 -9.88 -5.45 -12.51
CA ASP A 474 -9.92 -6.86 -12.13
C ASP A 474 -11.06 -7.57 -12.87
N VAL A 475 -10.97 -8.89 -12.97
CA VAL A 475 -12.02 -9.74 -13.52
C VAL A 475 -12.49 -10.75 -12.49
N SER A 476 -13.77 -11.12 -12.56
CA SER A 476 -14.41 -12.07 -11.64
C SER A 476 -15.35 -12.97 -12.42
N LEU A 477 -14.99 -14.25 -12.53
CA LEU A 477 -15.83 -15.28 -13.14
C LEU A 477 -16.71 -15.92 -12.08
N VAL A 478 -18.02 -16.01 -12.33
CA VAL A 478 -18.97 -16.77 -11.53
C VAL A 478 -19.56 -17.89 -12.41
N THR A 479 -19.37 -19.14 -12.01
CA THR A 479 -19.74 -20.32 -12.81
C THR A 479 -20.34 -21.42 -11.94
N SER A 480 -21.21 -22.23 -12.54
CA SER A 480 -21.67 -23.50 -11.95
C SER A 480 -21.05 -24.73 -12.61
N SER A 481 -19.91 -24.57 -13.28
CA SER A 481 -19.14 -25.70 -13.83
C SER A 481 -18.78 -26.69 -12.73
N GLU A 482 -19.23 -27.93 -12.87
CA GLU A 482 -19.00 -28.99 -11.88
C GLU A 482 -17.50 -29.23 -11.66
N SER A 483 -16.72 -29.30 -12.75
CA SER A 483 -15.27 -29.53 -12.66
C SER A 483 -14.52 -28.44 -11.90
N ILE A 484 -14.88 -27.15 -12.10
CA ILE A 484 -14.31 -26.02 -11.34
C ILE A 484 -14.79 -26.07 -9.89
N GLY A 485 -16.06 -26.40 -9.65
CA GLY A 485 -16.61 -26.55 -8.31
C GLY A 485 -15.97 -27.66 -7.50
N MET A 486 -15.68 -28.81 -8.11
CA MET A 486 -14.96 -29.92 -7.48
C MET A 486 -13.53 -29.53 -7.11
N ASP A 487 -12.80 -28.85 -8.02
CA ASP A 487 -11.46 -28.33 -7.74
C ASP A 487 -11.49 -27.31 -6.60
N ALA A 488 -12.48 -26.41 -6.57
CA ALA A 488 -12.66 -25.44 -5.51
C ALA A 488 -12.94 -26.11 -4.16
N ALA A 489 -13.80 -27.14 -4.14
CA ALA A 489 -14.08 -27.92 -2.93
C ALA A 489 -12.81 -28.62 -2.43
N GLN A 490 -12.05 -29.24 -3.34
CA GLN A 490 -10.78 -29.88 -3.03
C GLN A 490 -9.74 -28.87 -2.55
N PHE A 491 -9.68 -27.65 -3.13
CA PHE A 491 -8.81 -26.57 -2.68
C PHE A 491 -9.07 -26.22 -1.21
N PHE A 492 -10.31 -25.94 -0.83
CA PHE A 492 -10.64 -25.62 0.57
C PHE A 492 -10.37 -26.79 1.53
N ASN A 493 -10.62 -28.03 1.11
CA ASN A 493 -10.30 -29.20 1.92
C ASN A 493 -8.77 -29.35 2.11
N ASN A 494 -7.99 -29.15 1.05
CA ASN A 494 -6.53 -29.16 1.13
C ASN A 494 -6.00 -28.07 2.05
N MET A 495 -6.56 -26.84 1.97
CA MET A 495 -6.17 -25.74 2.86
C MET A 495 -6.48 -26.05 4.32
N ALA A 496 -7.64 -26.65 4.60
CA ALA A 496 -8.02 -27.06 5.96
C ALA A 496 -7.09 -28.15 6.55
N MET A 497 -6.43 -28.94 5.70
CA MET A 497 -5.46 -29.98 6.08
C MET A 497 -4.00 -29.50 5.93
N SER A 498 -3.75 -28.23 5.67
CA SER A 498 -2.41 -27.67 5.37
C SER A 498 -1.69 -28.35 4.20
N ASN A 499 -2.43 -28.93 3.26
CA ASN A 499 -1.90 -29.60 2.08
C ASN A 499 -1.71 -28.61 0.92
N LEU A 500 -0.51 -28.06 0.76
CA LEU A 500 -0.18 -27.13 -0.31
C LEU A 500 0.15 -27.82 -1.65
N ASN A 501 0.29 -29.15 -1.67
CA ASN A 501 0.65 -29.94 -2.85
C ASN A 501 -0.56 -30.53 -3.57
N GLY A 502 -1.76 -29.98 -3.38
CA GLY A 502 -2.98 -30.42 -4.03
C GLY A 502 -2.89 -30.35 -5.56
N ARG A 503 -3.51 -31.34 -6.23
CA ARG A 503 -3.63 -31.35 -7.69
C ARG A 503 -5.06 -31.04 -8.11
N TYR A 504 -5.21 -30.25 -9.16
CA TYR A 504 -6.48 -29.74 -9.65
C TYR A 504 -6.57 -29.94 -11.16
N ASN A 505 -7.78 -30.12 -11.68
CA ASN A 505 -8.00 -30.43 -13.10
C ASN A 505 -8.16 -29.16 -13.95
N ARG A 506 -8.79 -28.12 -13.41
CA ARG A 506 -9.11 -26.86 -14.10
C ARG A 506 -8.44 -25.64 -13.45
N LEU A 507 -8.31 -25.65 -12.13
CA LEU A 507 -7.66 -24.56 -11.42
C LEU A 507 -6.13 -24.71 -11.46
N LEU A 508 -5.45 -23.62 -11.79
CA LEU A 508 -4.00 -23.49 -11.66
C LEU A 508 -3.68 -22.81 -10.35
N VAL A 509 -2.99 -23.50 -9.45
CA VAL A 509 -2.71 -23.01 -8.09
C VAL A 509 -1.20 -22.84 -7.88
N ALA A 510 -0.80 -21.67 -7.39
CA ALA A 510 0.55 -21.45 -6.93
C ALA A 510 0.74 -22.07 -5.51
N PRO A 511 1.94 -22.63 -5.20
CA PRO A 511 3.17 -22.63 -6.02
C PRO A 511 3.28 -23.81 -6.99
N THR A 512 2.34 -24.77 -6.97
CA THR A 512 2.52 -26.09 -7.57
C THR A 512 2.32 -26.14 -9.09
N SER A 513 1.26 -25.51 -9.62
CA SER A 513 0.90 -25.69 -11.04
C SER A 513 0.86 -24.41 -11.87
N LEU A 514 0.62 -23.27 -11.26
CA LEU A 514 0.38 -22.01 -12.00
C LEU A 514 1.56 -21.63 -12.91
N LYS A 515 2.77 -21.53 -12.37
CA LYS A 515 3.96 -21.11 -13.10
C LYS A 515 4.29 -22.04 -14.28
N ASN A 516 4.38 -23.33 -14.01
CA ASN A 516 4.77 -24.32 -15.03
C ASN A 516 3.78 -24.37 -16.20
N ASN A 517 2.48 -24.25 -15.92
CA ASN A 517 1.47 -24.21 -16.97
C ASN A 517 1.56 -22.93 -17.82
N ILE A 518 1.81 -21.77 -17.19
CA ILE A 518 2.00 -20.52 -17.95
C ILE A 518 3.25 -20.63 -18.84
N LEU A 519 4.38 -21.12 -18.32
CA LEU A 519 5.60 -21.34 -19.11
C LEU A 519 5.34 -22.27 -20.30
N SER A 520 4.59 -23.36 -20.09
CA SER A 520 4.22 -24.27 -21.17
C SER A 520 3.31 -23.64 -22.24
N LEU A 521 2.39 -22.75 -21.84
CA LEU A 521 1.60 -21.97 -22.80
C LEU A 521 2.48 -21.03 -23.62
N MET A 522 3.48 -20.42 -22.99
CA MET A 522 4.47 -19.58 -23.71
C MET A 522 5.33 -20.39 -24.67
N ASP A 523 5.71 -21.63 -24.32
CA ASP A 523 6.40 -22.54 -25.25
C ASP A 523 5.56 -22.80 -26.51
N GLY A 524 4.24 -22.91 -26.35
CA GLY A 524 3.32 -23.04 -27.48
C GLY A 524 3.30 -21.83 -28.41
N GLU A 525 3.45 -20.61 -27.85
CA GLU A 525 3.58 -19.38 -28.66
C GLU A 525 4.96 -19.24 -29.30
N ILE A 526 6.03 -19.61 -28.57
CA ILE A 526 7.41 -19.62 -29.08
C ILE A 526 7.53 -20.53 -30.31
N ALA A 527 6.88 -21.70 -30.30
CA ALA A 527 6.89 -22.62 -31.42
C ALA A 527 6.26 -22.06 -32.71
N LYS A 528 5.45 -20.99 -32.61
CA LYS A 528 4.86 -20.30 -33.79
C LYS A 528 5.80 -19.24 -34.39
N GLY A 529 6.90 -18.89 -33.74
CA GLY A 529 7.83 -17.85 -34.17
C GLY A 529 7.15 -16.48 -34.32
N SER A 530 7.31 -15.85 -35.50
CA SER A 530 6.71 -14.53 -35.80
C SER A 530 5.17 -14.48 -35.76
N ASP A 531 4.50 -15.63 -35.84
CA ASP A 531 3.03 -15.72 -35.74
C ASP A 531 2.56 -15.88 -34.29
N GLY A 532 3.48 -16.03 -33.34
CA GLY A 532 3.19 -16.10 -31.91
C GLY A 532 2.84 -14.74 -31.33
N TYR A 533 1.94 -14.75 -30.34
CA TYR A 533 1.51 -13.54 -29.66
C TYR A 533 1.30 -13.77 -28.16
N ILE A 534 1.95 -12.97 -27.32
CA ILE A 534 1.84 -13.02 -25.86
C ILE A 534 1.43 -11.65 -25.35
N LEU A 535 0.27 -11.55 -24.70
CA LEU A 535 -0.19 -10.36 -24.00
C LEU A 535 -0.31 -10.67 -22.50
N LEU A 536 0.41 -9.92 -21.68
CA LEU A 536 0.46 -10.12 -20.23
C LEU A 536 0.10 -8.84 -19.47
N LYS A 537 -0.72 -8.98 -18.44
CA LYS A 537 -1.00 -7.90 -17.48
C LYS A 537 -0.68 -8.36 -16.07
N PHE A 538 0.30 -7.72 -15.44
CA PHE A 538 0.78 -8.02 -14.10
C PHE A 538 0.77 -6.79 -13.19
N ASN A 539 0.66 -7.03 -11.89
CA ASN A 539 1.03 -6.02 -10.91
C ASN A 539 2.55 -5.83 -10.86
N SER A 540 3.31 -6.94 -10.98
CA SER A 540 4.77 -6.96 -10.94
C SER A 540 5.32 -8.15 -11.73
N LEU A 541 6.49 -7.98 -12.34
CA LEU A 541 7.26 -9.03 -13.00
C LEU A 541 8.62 -9.14 -12.32
N THR A 542 8.82 -10.20 -11.51
CA THR A 542 10.05 -10.42 -10.74
C THR A 542 10.57 -11.86 -10.80
N ASP A 543 9.78 -12.80 -11.33
CA ASP A 543 10.16 -14.20 -11.46
C ASP A 543 11.17 -14.37 -12.59
N ILE A 544 12.31 -15.01 -12.29
CA ILE A 544 13.43 -15.14 -13.23
C ILE A 544 13.04 -16.03 -14.40
N ASP A 545 12.43 -17.19 -14.16
CA ASP A 545 12.08 -18.12 -15.23
C ASP A 545 11.07 -17.51 -16.21
N MET A 546 10.14 -16.67 -15.68
CA MET A 546 9.22 -15.91 -16.53
C MET A 546 9.96 -14.87 -17.38
N ILE A 547 10.95 -14.16 -16.81
CA ILE A 547 11.75 -13.17 -17.55
C ILE A 547 12.59 -13.85 -18.64
N GLU A 548 13.23 -14.97 -18.31
CA GLU A 548 13.99 -15.78 -19.28
C GLU A 548 13.09 -16.28 -20.43
N LYS A 549 11.91 -16.78 -20.10
CA LYS A 549 10.95 -17.28 -21.08
C LYS A 549 10.42 -16.16 -22.00
N LEU A 550 10.21 -14.96 -21.46
CA LEU A 550 9.83 -13.77 -22.25
C LEU A 550 10.98 -13.31 -23.18
N HIS A 551 12.21 -13.38 -22.68
CA HIS A 551 13.39 -13.11 -23.51
C HIS A 551 13.52 -14.14 -24.65
N GLU A 552 13.36 -15.44 -24.36
CA GLU A 552 13.35 -16.51 -25.36
C GLU A 552 12.26 -16.28 -26.41
N ALA A 553 11.04 -15.93 -26.00
CA ALA A 553 9.93 -15.61 -26.91
C ALA A 553 10.26 -14.44 -27.84
N SER A 554 10.83 -13.37 -27.29
CA SER A 554 11.26 -12.21 -28.08
C SER A 554 12.34 -12.58 -29.09
N CYS A 555 13.34 -13.38 -28.70
CA CYS A 555 14.39 -13.87 -29.60
C CYS A 555 13.85 -14.78 -30.70
N ALA A 556 12.77 -15.53 -30.44
CA ALA A 556 12.08 -16.37 -31.41
C ALA A 556 11.20 -15.58 -32.40
N GLY A 557 11.06 -14.27 -32.21
CA GLY A 557 10.25 -13.38 -33.07
C GLY A 557 8.79 -13.26 -32.64
N VAL A 558 8.39 -13.80 -31.48
CA VAL A 558 7.05 -13.66 -30.92
C VAL A 558 6.77 -12.20 -30.57
N THR A 559 5.59 -11.70 -30.91
CA THR A 559 5.13 -10.38 -30.44
C THR A 559 4.75 -10.47 -28.98
N VAL A 560 5.51 -9.76 -28.12
CA VAL A 560 5.27 -9.73 -26.66
C VAL A 560 4.81 -8.34 -26.24
N GLU A 561 3.61 -8.24 -25.70
CA GLU A 561 3.06 -7.01 -25.13
C GLU A 561 2.83 -7.19 -23.63
N MET A 562 3.28 -6.23 -22.82
CA MET A 562 3.16 -6.30 -21.36
C MET A 562 2.60 -5.01 -20.78
N ILE A 563 1.64 -5.15 -19.88
CA ILE A 563 1.11 -4.08 -19.03
C ILE A 563 1.55 -4.38 -17.59
N ILE A 564 2.54 -3.65 -17.10
CA ILE A 564 3.10 -3.85 -15.75
C ILE A 564 2.92 -2.57 -14.95
N ARG A 565 2.06 -2.64 -13.94
CA ARG A 565 1.69 -1.48 -13.12
C ARG A 565 2.83 -1.01 -12.21
N GLY A 566 3.54 -1.92 -11.57
CA GLY A 566 4.55 -1.64 -10.55
C GLY A 566 5.95 -2.10 -10.97
N ILE A 567 6.51 -3.03 -10.20
CA ILE A 567 7.88 -3.54 -10.39
C ILE A 567 8.00 -4.32 -11.70
N CYS A 568 9.01 -4.00 -12.50
CA CYS A 568 9.41 -4.77 -13.66
C CYS A 568 10.92 -5.04 -13.59
N CYS A 569 11.31 -6.29 -13.36
CA CYS A 569 12.73 -6.68 -13.36
C CYS A 569 13.29 -7.01 -14.75
N ALA A 570 12.47 -6.99 -15.81
CA ALA A 570 12.95 -6.94 -17.19
C ALA A 570 13.16 -5.46 -17.57
N PRO A 571 14.35 -5.07 -18.07
CA PRO A 571 14.55 -3.70 -18.54
C PRO A 571 13.66 -3.45 -19.77
N PRO A 572 13.28 -2.19 -20.04
CA PRO A 572 12.58 -1.85 -21.28
C PRO A 572 13.42 -2.27 -22.49
N ALA A 573 12.76 -2.75 -23.54
CA ALA A 573 13.43 -3.18 -24.75
C ALA A 573 14.33 -2.06 -25.30
N SER A 574 15.58 -2.39 -25.63
CA SER A 574 16.56 -1.45 -26.15
C SER A 574 16.32 -1.04 -27.63
N HIS A 575 15.24 -1.52 -28.25
CA HIS A 575 14.85 -1.15 -29.61
C HIS A 575 13.63 -0.22 -29.56
N PRO A 576 13.68 0.91 -30.29
CA PRO A 576 12.50 1.73 -30.45
C PRO A 576 11.38 0.89 -31.10
N PRO A 577 10.11 1.08 -30.69
CA PRO A 577 9.00 0.44 -31.37
C PRO A 577 9.02 0.80 -32.86
N PRO A 578 8.53 -0.11 -33.73
CA PRO A 578 8.43 0.22 -35.16
C PRO A 578 7.66 1.53 -35.34
N ALA A 579 8.12 2.39 -36.23
CA ALA A 579 7.66 3.77 -36.44
C ALA A 579 6.14 3.93 -36.69
N ASP A 580 5.44 2.83 -36.96
CA ASP A 580 4.01 2.81 -37.27
C ASP A 580 3.06 2.65 -36.06
N ARG A 581 3.59 2.50 -34.82
CA ARG A 581 2.77 2.48 -33.63
C ARG A 581 3.12 3.66 -32.73
N PRO A 582 2.23 4.63 -32.53
CA PRO A 582 2.47 5.72 -31.59
C PRO A 582 2.71 5.14 -30.20
N ASP A 583 3.77 5.65 -29.57
CA ASP A 583 4.12 5.34 -28.20
C ASP A 583 2.89 5.59 -27.30
N ARG A 584 2.18 4.53 -26.94
CA ARG A 584 1.08 4.66 -26.00
C ARG A 584 1.71 4.86 -24.64
N LYS A 585 1.70 6.10 -24.16
CA LYS A 585 1.97 6.42 -22.76
C LYS A 585 1.27 5.37 -21.91
N SER A 586 2.04 4.68 -21.08
CA SER A 586 1.49 3.70 -20.14
C SER A 586 0.44 4.39 -19.30
N VAL A 587 -0.82 4.07 -19.53
CA VAL A 587 -1.91 4.51 -18.68
C VAL A 587 -1.80 3.67 -17.39
N VAL A 588 -1.57 4.36 -16.28
CA VAL A 588 -1.51 3.77 -14.93
C VAL A 588 -2.90 3.35 -14.48
#